data_4a1d34fc081804c0c1071d90faee257f
#
_entry.id   4a1d34fc081804c0c1071d90faee257f
#
_cell.length_a   1.000
_cell.length_b   1.000
_cell.length_c   1.000
_cell.angle_alpha   90.00
_cell.angle_beta   90.00
_cell.angle_gamma   90.00
#
_symmetry.space_group_name_H-M   'P 1'
#
loop_
_entity.id
_entity.type
_entity.pdbx_description
1 polymer ?
#
loop_
_entity_poly.entity_id
_entity_poly.type
_entity_poly.pdbx_seq_one_letter_code
_entity_poly.pdbx_strand_id
1 'polypeptide(L)'
;MELENNYKIEEFDSEVLREYDIRGVVDKNITENTAYTIGRVFGHVVFEKIKSNNICLGYDGRLTSPKLFKALSYGLRDSGASVINIGICPTPMLYFADYYLNADAAIMITGSHNPSEYNGFKMVLNKHSFFSKN
;
A
#
# COMPACT_ATOMS: atom_id res chain seq x y z
N MET A 1 22.57 -10.20 -4.93
CA MET A 1 21.78 -11.40 -4.57
C MET A 1 20.38 -10.99 -4.17
N GLU A 2 19.42 -11.53 -4.84
CA GLU A 2 18.04 -11.27 -4.48
C GLU A 2 17.66 -12.05 -3.25
N LEU A 3 16.98 -11.38 -2.33
CA LEU A 3 16.43 -12.05 -1.17
C LEU A 3 15.10 -12.68 -1.58
N GLU A 4 15.02 -13.99 -1.45
CA GLU A 4 13.76 -14.67 -1.70
C GLU A 4 12.78 -14.32 -0.59
N ASN A 5 11.55 -14.10 -0.98
CA ASN A 5 10.47 -13.93 -0.03
C ASN A 5 9.46 -15.08 -0.19
N ASN A 6 8.68 -15.30 0.84
CA ASN A 6 7.68 -16.37 0.86
C ASN A 6 6.28 -15.86 0.57
N TYR A 7 6.16 -14.62 0.11
CA TYR A 7 4.85 -14.05 -0.18
C TYR A 7 4.31 -14.58 -1.49
N LYS A 8 2.99 -14.71 -1.55
CA LYS A 8 2.30 -15.22 -2.73
C LYS A 8 1.19 -14.27 -3.13
N ILE A 9 0.95 -14.20 -4.44
CA ILE A 9 -0.22 -13.46 -4.94
C ILE A 9 -1.45 -14.29 -4.61
N GLU A 10 -2.48 -13.62 -4.08
CA GLU A 10 -3.74 -14.29 -3.74
C GLU A 10 -4.92 -13.44 -4.17
N GLU A 11 -6.08 -14.06 -4.28
CA GLU A 11 -7.32 -13.34 -4.54
C GLU A 11 -7.74 -12.57 -3.30
N PHE A 12 -8.28 -11.38 -3.53
CA PHE A 12 -8.81 -10.57 -2.44
C PHE A 12 -10.18 -11.07 -2.03
N ASP A 13 -10.41 -11.10 -0.73
CA ASP A 13 -11.76 -11.19 -0.19
C ASP A 13 -12.49 -9.90 -0.59
N SER A 14 -13.62 -10.03 -1.28
CA SER A 14 -14.36 -8.86 -1.75
C SER A 14 -14.81 -7.93 -0.62
N GLU A 15 -14.91 -8.44 0.61
CA GLU A 15 -15.30 -7.61 1.75
C GLU A 15 -14.25 -6.56 2.12
N VAL A 16 -12.99 -6.72 1.69
CA VAL A 16 -11.95 -5.74 2.00
C VAL A 16 -11.95 -4.56 1.05
N LEU A 17 -12.57 -4.69 -0.11
CA LEU A 17 -12.60 -3.64 -1.12
C LEU A 17 -13.61 -2.56 -0.74
N ARG A 18 -13.15 -1.34 -0.65
CA ARG A 18 -13.97 -0.17 -0.33
C ARG A 18 -13.84 0.86 -1.45
N GLU A 19 -14.71 1.86 -1.43
CA GLU A 19 -14.76 2.87 -2.50
C GLU A 19 -13.42 3.59 -2.67
N TYR A 20 -12.72 3.87 -1.58
CA TYR A 20 -11.49 4.66 -1.63
C TYR A 20 -10.27 3.94 -1.07
N ASP A 21 -10.44 2.75 -0.51
CA ASP A 21 -9.34 2.02 0.10
C ASP A 21 -9.63 0.53 0.18
N ILE A 22 -8.64 -0.22 0.64
CA ILE A 22 -8.78 -1.63 0.96
C ILE A 22 -8.67 -1.75 2.48
N ARG A 23 -9.64 -2.39 3.11
CA ARG A 23 -9.72 -2.45 4.57
C ARG A 23 -10.30 -3.78 5.03
N GLY A 24 -9.82 -4.30 6.13
CA GLY A 24 -10.35 -5.53 6.69
C GLY A 24 -9.71 -5.88 8.03
N VAL A 25 -10.02 -7.07 8.52
CA VAL A 25 -9.50 -7.60 9.77
C VAL A 25 -8.21 -8.35 9.47
N VAL A 26 -7.14 -8.00 10.19
CA VAL A 26 -5.83 -8.61 9.95
C VAL A 26 -5.86 -10.09 10.32
N ASP A 27 -5.20 -10.89 9.49
CA ASP A 27 -5.12 -12.35 9.58
C ASP A 27 -6.44 -13.07 9.31
N LYS A 28 -7.51 -12.33 9.01
CA LYS A 28 -8.77 -12.89 8.57
C LYS A 28 -8.98 -12.61 7.08
N ASN A 29 -9.03 -11.35 6.68
CA ASN A 29 -9.16 -10.99 5.27
C ASN A 29 -8.09 -9.99 4.79
N ILE A 30 -7.21 -9.55 5.69
CA ILE A 30 -6.01 -8.79 5.35
C ILE A 30 -4.81 -9.59 5.85
N THR A 31 -4.04 -10.15 4.95
CA THR A 31 -2.86 -10.95 5.29
C THR A 31 -1.61 -10.32 4.69
N GLU A 32 -0.44 -10.86 5.04
CA GLU A 32 0.80 -10.43 4.41
C GLU A 32 0.77 -10.71 2.90
N ASN A 33 0.15 -11.80 2.48
CA ASN A 33 -0.02 -12.07 1.04
C ASN A 33 -0.95 -11.07 0.38
N THR A 34 -1.97 -10.58 1.10
CA THR A 34 -2.81 -9.49 0.61
C THR A 34 -1.96 -8.25 0.33
N ALA A 35 -1.12 -7.87 1.29
CA ALA A 35 -0.25 -6.71 1.15
C ALA A 35 0.73 -6.89 -0.02
N TYR A 36 1.33 -8.05 -0.12
CA TYR A 36 2.25 -8.36 -1.20
C TYR A 36 1.56 -8.25 -2.57
N THR A 37 0.36 -8.81 -2.67
CA THR A 37 -0.42 -8.78 -3.92
C THR A 37 -0.76 -7.34 -4.31
N ILE A 38 -1.18 -6.52 -3.34
CA ILE A 38 -1.45 -5.10 -3.58
C ILE A 38 -0.19 -4.44 -4.16
N GLY A 39 0.97 -4.71 -3.58
CA GLY A 39 2.22 -4.14 -4.07
C GLY A 39 2.53 -4.53 -5.51
N ARG A 40 2.36 -5.83 -5.83
CA ARG A 40 2.59 -6.33 -7.18
C ARG A 40 1.67 -5.66 -8.20
N VAL A 41 0.38 -5.59 -7.87
CA VAL A 41 -0.62 -5.03 -8.77
C VAL A 41 -0.49 -3.52 -8.88
N PHE A 42 -0.39 -2.84 -7.76
CA PHE A 42 -0.36 -1.37 -7.77
C PHE A 42 0.91 -0.85 -8.44
N GLY A 43 2.07 -1.45 -8.15
CA GLY A 43 3.31 -1.04 -8.79
C GLY A 43 3.23 -1.17 -10.32
N HIS A 44 2.62 -2.25 -10.80
CA HIS A 44 2.41 -2.45 -12.21
C HIS A 44 1.45 -1.39 -12.81
N VAL A 45 0.35 -1.12 -12.12
CA VAL A 45 -0.63 -0.13 -12.59
C VAL A 45 0.00 1.26 -12.68
N VAL A 46 0.78 1.65 -11.68
CA VAL A 46 1.44 2.96 -11.68
C VAL A 46 2.36 3.07 -12.89
N PHE A 47 3.17 2.05 -13.13
CA PHE A 47 4.08 2.07 -14.28
C PHE A 47 3.33 2.15 -15.60
N GLU A 48 2.26 1.38 -15.76
CA GLU A 48 1.48 1.39 -16.99
C GLU A 48 0.85 2.76 -17.27
N LYS A 49 0.38 3.44 -16.22
CA LYS A 49 -0.30 4.74 -16.40
C LYS A 49 0.65 5.93 -16.49
N ILE A 50 1.77 5.89 -15.77
CA ILE A 50 2.64 7.07 -15.65
C ILE A 50 3.99 6.85 -16.33
N LYS A 51 4.38 5.60 -16.59
CA LYS A 51 5.68 5.19 -17.14
C LYS A 51 6.83 5.48 -16.17
N SER A 52 6.50 5.60 -14.89
CA SER A 52 7.42 5.78 -13.78
C SER A 52 6.74 5.21 -12.56
N ASN A 53 7.48 4.79 -11.56
CA ASN A 53 6.88 4.18 -10.38
C ASN A 53 7.69 4.44 -9.11
N ASN A 54 7.87 5.70 -8.79
CA ASN A 54 8.40 6.12 -7.49
C ASN A 54 7.22 6.25 -6.54
N ILE A 55 7.18 5.39 -5.52
CA ILE A 55 6.01 5.25 -4.67
C ILE A 55 6.37 5.53 -3.22
N CYS A 56 5.73 6.54 -2.62
CA CYS A 56 5.87 6.83 -1.20
C CYS A 56 5.06 5.84 -0.39
N LEU A 57 5.62 5.37 0.71
CA LEU A 57 5.00 4.36 1.54
C LEU A 57 5.13 4.75 3.01
N GLY A 58 3.99 4.86 3.69
CA GLY A 58 3.96 5.16 5.11
C GLY A 58 2.97 4.24 5.83
N TYR A 59 3.00 4.25 7.15
CA TYR A 59 2.11 3.41 7.93
C TYR A 59 1.83 4.04 9.30
N ASP A 60 0.68 3.68 9.87
CA ASP A 60 0.29 4.16 11.19
C ASP A 60 0.94 3.33 12.31
N GLY A 61 0.67 3.70 13.55
CA GLY A 61 1.28 3.06 14.70
C GLY A 61 0.66 1.74 15.13
N ARG A 62 -0.22 1.14 14.34
CA ARG A 62 -0.83 -0.15 14.69
C ARG A 62 0.22 -1.25 14.71
N LEU A 63 0.05 -2.21 15.64
CA LEU A 63 1.01 -3.30 15.80
C LEU A 63 1.12 -4.18 14.56
N THR A 64 0.07 -4.25 13.75
CA THR A 64 0.06 -5.06 12.52
C THR A 64 0.68 -4.34 11.33
N SER A 65 0.87 -3.03 11.41
CA SER A 65 1.36 -2.25 10.27
C SER A 65 2.77 -2.63 9.80
N PRO A 66 3.75 -2.89 10.70
CA PRO A 66 5.10 -3.24 10.23
C PRO A 66 5.15 -4.48 9.34
N LYS A 67 4.41 -5.54 9.67
CA LYS A 67 4.44 -6.75 8.85
C LYS A 67 3.77 -6.54 7.50
N LEU A 68 2.71 -5.76 7.47
CA LEU A 68 2.03 -5.42 6.23
C LEU A 68 2.91 -4.49 5.37
N PHE A 69 3.60 -3.55 6.01
CA PHE A 69 4.54 -2.68 5.33
C PHE A 69 5.64 -3.48 4.65
N LYS A 70 6.20 -4.45 5.34
CA LYS A 70 7.27 -5.30 4.79
C LYS A 70 6.79 -6.05 3.56
N ALA A 71 5.63 -6.72 3.67
CA ALA A 71 5.08 -7.49 2.56
C ALA A 71 4.72 -6.60 1.37
N LEU A 72 4.11 -5.45 1.63
CA LEU A 72 3.79 -4.47 0.59
C LEU A 72 5.04 -3.97 -0.11
N SER A 73 6.09 -3.66 0.65
CA SER A 73 7.36 -3.20 0.09
C SER A 73 7.96 -4.24 -0.86
N TYR A 74 7.93 -5.51 -0.47
CA TYR A 74 8.40 -6.58 -1.34
C TYR A 74 7.57 -6.68 -2.62
N GLY A 75 6.26 -6.56 -2.51
CA GLY A 75 5.39 -6.61 -3.68
C GLY A 75 5.68 -5.47 -4.65
N LEU A 76 5.84 -4.26 -4.13
CA LEU A 76 6.18 -3.10 -4.96
C LEU A 76 7.54 -3.30 -5.64
N ARG A 77 8.53 -3.74 -4.90
CA ARG A 77 9.88 -3.95 -5.45
C ARG A 77 9.90 -5.06 -6.48
N ASP A 78 9.15 -6.14 -6.25
CA ASP A 78 9.04 -7.23 -7.21
C ASP A 78 8.32 -6.81 -8.49
N SER A 79 7.50 -5.75 -8.43
CA SER A 79 6.88 -5.17 -9.62
C SER A 79 7.82 -4.20 -10.36
N GLY A 80 8.98 -3.91 -9.78
CA GLY A 80 9.95 -2.98 -10.35
C GLY A 80 9.85 -1.56 -9.81
N ALA A 81 9.00 -1.31 -8.82
CA ALA A 81 8.83 0.03 -8.27
C ALA A 81 9.98 0.41 -7.34
N SER A 82 10.26 1.71 -7.27
CA SER A 82 11.16 2.30 -6.28
C SER A 82 10.32 2.77 -5.10
N VAL A 83 10.62 2.27 -3.91
CA VAL A 83 9.88 2.59 -2.70
C VAL A 83 10.59 3.70 -1.94
N ILE A 84 9.85 4.75 -1.63
CA ILE A 84 10.32 5.84 -0.77
C ILE A 84 9.66 5.63 0.59
N ASN A 85 10.44 5.18 1.56
CA ASN A 85 9.93 4.85 2.89
C ASN A 85 9.83 6.11 3.74
N ILE A 86 8.58 6.50 4.07
CA ILE A 86 8.33 7.64 4.95
C ILE A 86 8.29 7.19 6.42
N GLY A 87 8.04 5.91 6.66
CA GLY A 87 8.00 5.36 8.02
C GLY A 87 6.66 5.54 8.71
N ILE A 88 6.69 5.54 10.05
CA ILE A 88 5.50 5.76 10.84
C ILE A 88 5.14 7.24 10.75
N CYS A 89 3.93 7.53 10.29
CA CYS A 89 3.50 8.92 10.14
C CYS A 89 1.96 9.00 10.07
N PRO A 90 1.38 10.17 10.38
CA PRO A 90 -0.03 10.38 10.09
C PRO A 90 -0.24 10.51 8.57
N THR A 91 -1.44 10.17 8.11
CA THR A 91 -1.76 10.18 6.68
C THR A 91 -1.46 11.52 5.98
N PRO A 92 -1.79 12.68 6.58
CA PRO A 92 -1.45 13.96 5.92
C PRO A 92 0.04 14.14 5.66
N MET A 93 0.90 13.59 6.50
CA MET A 93 2.34 13.69 6.29
C MET A 93 2.78 12.89 5.07
N LEU A 94 2.17 11.72 4.85
CA LEU A 94 2.45 10.95 3.65
C LEU A 94 2.05 11.72 2.40
N TYR A 95 0.88 12.32 2.41
CA TYR A 95 0.41 13.10 1.27
C TYR A 95 1.31 14.31 1.01
N PHE A 96 1.79 14.96 2.06
CA PHE A 96 2.75 16.04 1.93
C PHE A 96 4.05 15.54 1.28
N ALA A 97 4.56 14.39 1.73
CA ALA A 97 5.79 13.82 1.18
C ALA A 97 5.62 13.45 -0.30
N ASP A 98 4.48 12.87 -0.65
CA ASP A 98 4.16 12.54 -2.03
C ASP A 98 4.21 13.78 -2.93
N TYR A 99 3.63 14.86 -2.45
CA TYR A 99 3.62 16.13 -3.18
C TYR A 99 5.02 16.76 -3.24
N TYR A 100 5.69 16.83 -2.09
CA TYR A 100 6.99 17.49 -1.97
C TYR A 100 8.07 16.77 -2.78
N LEU A 101 8.08 15.44 -2.75
CA LEU A 101 9.04 14.64 -3.48
C LEU A 101 8.62 14.36 -4.92
N ASN A 102 7.45 14.83 -5.29
CA ASN A 102 6.86 14.62 -6.60
C ASN A 102 6.86 13.14 -6.99
N ALA A 103 6.41 12.31 -6.06
CA ALA A 103 6.30 10.88 -6.30
C ALA A 103 5.14 10.58 -7.26
N ASP A 104 5.15 9.41 -7.87
CA ASP A 104 4.12 9.01 -8.81
C ASP A 104 2.88 8.49 -8.11
N ALA A 105 3.07 7.94 -6.91
CA ALA A 105 1.97 7.38 -6.14
C ALA A 105 2.36 7.32 -4.66
N ALA A 106 1.38 7.03 -3.83
CA ALA A 106 1.60 6.85 -2.39
C ALA A 106 0.64 5.80 -1.85
N ILE A 107 1.09 5.05 -0.86
CA ILE A 107 0.26 4.10 -0.14
C ILE A 107 0.43 4.34 1.35
N MET A 108 -0.70 4.44 2.05
CA MET A 108 -0.73 4.54 3.51
C MET A 108 -1.33 3.26 4.07
N ILE A 109 -0.59 2.60 4.95
CA ILE A 109 -1.13 1.47 5.70
C ILE A 109 -1.75 2.02 6.96
N THR A 110 -3.06 1.94 7.06
CA THR A 110 -3.78 2.53 8.18
C THR A 110 -5.13 1.87 8.40
N GLY A 111 -5.48 1.68 9.66
CA GLY A 111 -6.82 1.26 10.05
C GLY A 111 -7.77 2.42 10.23
N SER A 112 -7.30 3.65 10.03
CA SER A 112 -8.11 4.86 10.26
C SER A 112 -8.73 4.87 11.66
N HIS A 113 -10.05 4.95 11.74
CA HIS A 113 -10.79 4.97 13.00
C HIS A 113 -11.35 3.61 13.40
N ASN A 114 -10.99 2.55 12.66
CA ASN A 114 -11.47 1.20 12.94
C ASN A 114 -10.80 0.63 14.19
N PRO A 115 -11.40 -0.39 14.84
CA PRO A 115 -10.78 -1.08 15.98
C PRO A 115 -9.39 -1.64 15.65
N SER A 116 -8.64 -2.00 16.69
CA SER A 116 -7.24 -2.36 16.57
C SER A 116 -6.98 -3.60 15.70
N GLU A 117 -7.94 -4.50 15.57
CA GLU A 117 -7.81 -5.68 14.72
C GLU A 117 -7.94 -5.38 13.23
N TYR A 118 -8.37 -4.18 12.87
CA TYR A 118 -8.47 -3.75 11.48
C TYR A 118 -7.17 -3.11 11.01
N ASN A 119 -6.94 -3.20 9.71
CA ASN A 119 -5.92 -2.41 9.04
C ASN A 119 -6.32 -2.32 7.57
N GLY A 120 -5.53 -1.61 6.79
CA GLY A 120 -5.86 -1.46 5.39
C GLY A 120 -4.87 -0.57 4.65
N PHE A 121 -5.24 -0.24 3.41
CA PHE A 121 -4.36 0.48 2.49
C PHE A 121 -5.15 1.58 1.78
N LYS A 122 -4.66 2.80 1.89
CA LYS A 122 -5.18 3.94 1.12
C LYS A 122 -4.18 4.25 0.04
N MET A 123 -4.63 4.29 -1.21
CA MET A 123 -3.74 4.45 -2.35
C MET A 123 -4.08 5.72 -3.12
N VAL A 124 -3.03 6.45 -3.49
CA VAL A 124 -3.13 7.66 -4.30
C VAL A 124 -2.27 7.46 -5.53
N LEU A 125 -2.82 7.71 -6.69
CA LEU A 125 -2.13 7.62 -7.96
C LEU A 125 -2.16 8.99 -8.62
N ASN A 126 -0.97 9.52 -8.91
CA ASN A 126 -0.81 10.83 -9.54
C ASN A 126 -1.64 11.91 -8.81
N LYS A 127 -1.56 11.92 -7.46
CA LYS A 127 -2.23 12.85 -6.56
C LYS A 127 -3.75 12.69 -6.47
N HIS A 128 -4.29 11.60 -7.01
CA HIS A 128 -5.72 11.31 -6.95
C HIS A 128 -5.98 9.99 -6.26
N SER A 129 -7.06 9.90 -5.50
CA SER A 129 -7.44 8.66 -4.86
C SER A 129 -7.62 7.57 -5.91
N PHE A 130 -6.99 6.41 -5.68
CA PHE A 130 -6.93 5.35 -6.68
C PHE A 130 -8.30 4.78 -7.04
N PHE A 131 -9.17 4.66 -6.06
CA PHE A 131 -10.49 4.06 -6.27
C PHE A 131 -11.58 5.10 -6.49
N SER A 132 -11.24 6.37 -6.57
CA SER A 132 -12.26 7.37 -6.88
C SER A 132 -12.69 7.24 -8.33
N LYS A 133 -13.93 7.59 -8.59
CA LYS A 133 -14.44 7.58 -9.95
C LYS A 133 -13.85 8.74 -10.74
N ASN A 134 -13.35 8.42 -11.85
CA ASN A 134 -12.96 9.42 -12.85
C ASN A 134 -12.79 8.79 -14.19
#